data_6f0ece14f0a9f750a7efa67e1334bc61
#
_entry.id   6f0ece14f0a9f750a7efa67e1334bc61
#
_cell.length_a   1.000
_cell.length_b   1.000
_cell.length_c   1.000
_cell.angle_alpha   90.00
_cell.angle_beta   90.00
_cell.angle_gamma   90.00
#
_symmetry.space_group_name_H-M   'P 1'
#
loop_
_entity.id
_entity.type
_entity.pdbx_description
1 polymer ?
#
loop_
_entity_poly.entity_id
_entity_poly.type
_entity_poly.pdbx_seq_one_letter_code
_entity_poly.pdbx_strand_id
1 'polypeptide(L)'
;MGVTNITLQLPEDIAQRLGARWKDLSRAALESLGLEAYRSELLTAYELRRLLGIESRFELDGFLKEHGVYLEYTPEELEREAESSRRLHELRQKELLAEKRRTG
;
A
#
# COMPACT_ATOMS: atom_id res chain seq x y z
N MET A 1 -1.35 -17.66 6.66
CA MET A 1 -1.08 -16.61 7.64
C MET A 1 -2.32 -15.77 7.85
N GLY A 2 -2.62 -15.45 9.10
CA GLY A 2 -3.82 -14.73 9.45
C GLY A 2 -3.73 -13.22 9.19
N VAL A 3 -4.87 -12.58 9.30
CA VAL A 3 -5.00 -11.13 9.23
C VAL A 3 -5.33 -10.63 10.63
N THR A 4 -4.66 -9.57 11.06
CA THR A 4 -4.94 -8.94 12.35
C THR A 4 -5.84 -7.73 12.14
N ASN A 5 -6.96 -7.70 12.84
CA ASN A 5 -7.88 -6.57 12.80
C ASN A 5 -7.65 -5.66 14.00
N ILE A 6 -7.57 -4.37 13.74
CA ILE A 6 -7.36 -3.35 14.77
C ILE A 6 -8.58 -2.43 14.78
N THR A 7 -9.16 -2.23 15.96
CA THR A 7 -10.28 -1.33 16.15
C THR A 7 -9.79 -0.07 16.84
N LEU A 8 -10.07 1.10 16.25
CA LEU A 8 -9.73 2.39 16.81
C LEU A 8 -10.96 3.01 17.45
N GLN A 9 -10.80 3.53 18.66
CA GLN A 9 -11.86 4.25 19.35
C GLN A 9 -11.55 5.74 19.32
N LEU A 10 -12.45 6.52 18.72
CA LEU A 10 -12.30 7.96 18.61
C LEU A 10 -13.44 8.65 19.34
N PRO A 11 -13.15 9.71 20.12
CA PRO A 11 -14.23 10.56 20.63
C PRO A 11 -15.06 11.10 19.47
N GLU A 12 -16.37 11.20 19.66
CA GLU A 12 -17.31 11.55 18.59
C GLU A 12 -17.00 12.89 17.93
N ASP A 13 -16.67 13.91 18.70
CA ASP A 13 -16.33 15.23 18.19
C ASP A 13 -15.07 15.21 17.31
N ILE A 14 -14.09 14.41 17.69
CA ILE A 14 -12.85 14.23 16.91
C ILE A 14 -13.15 13.42 15.65
N ALA A 15 -13.93 12.35 15.76
CA ALA A 15 -14.31 11.52 14.63
C ALA A 15 -15.05 12.35 13.55
N GLN A 16 -15.92 13.27 13.95
CA GLN A 16 -16.63 14.15 13.03
C GLN A 16 -15.67 15.09 12.29
N ARG A 17 -14.69 15.66 12.98
CA ARG A 17 -13.70 16.55 12.36
C ARG A 17 -12.83 15.79 11.36
N LEU A 18 -12.38 14.59 11.72
CA LEU A 18 -11.58 13.76 10.82
C LEU A 18 -12.38 13.27 9.63
N GLY A 19 -13.67 12.90 9.86
CA GLY A 19 -14.56 12.44 8.81
C GLY A 19 -14.94 13.54 7.81
N ALA A 20 -14.88 14.81 8.22
CA ALA A 20 -15.09 15.92 7.31
C ALA A 20 -13.95 16.05 6.29
N ARG A 21 -12.74 15.66 6.67
CA ARG A 21 -11.57 15.69 5.77
C ARG A 21 -11.40 14.40 4.98
N TRP A 22 -11.55 13.25 5.63
CA TRP A 22 -11.34 11.95 5.02
C TRP A 22 -12.66 11.16 4.98
N LYS A 23 -13.09 10.81 3.79
CA LYS A 23 -14.33 10.04 3.59
C LYS A 23 -14.24 8.63 4.18
N ASP A 24 -13.06 8.04 4.11
CA ASP A 24 -12.78 6.71 4.66
C ASP A 24 -11.72 6.83 5.74
N LEU A 25 -12.15 6.91 7.00
CA LEU A 25 -11.25 7.02 8.15
C LEU A 25 -10.40 5.78 8.35
N SER A 26 -10.96 4.60 8.05
CA SER A 26 -10.20 3.34 8.18
C SER A 26 -9.02 3.32 7.21
N ARG A 27 -9.27 3.74 5.98
CA ARG A 27 -8.20 3.81 4.97
C ARG A 27 -7.16 4.88 5.33
N ALA A 28 -7.60 6.04 5.78
CA ALA A 28 -6.71 7.12 6.23
C ALA A 28 -5.81 6.67 7.38
N ALA A 29 -6.38 5.94 8.35
CA ALA A 29 -5.62 5.39 9.46
C ALA A 29 -4.58 4.37 8.99
N LEU A 30 -4.95 3.48 8.07
CA LEU A 30 -4.05 2.49 7.50
C LEU A 30 -2.89 3.15 6.75
N GLU A 31 -3.18 4.14 5.94
CA GLU A 31 -2.17 4.90 5.21
C GLU A 31 -1.19 5.62 6.15
N SER A 32 -1.71 6.25 7.20
CA SER A 32 -0.88 6.92 8.20
C SER A 32 0.01 5.95 8.96
N LEU A 33 -0.54 4.79 9.33
CA LEU A 33 0.24 3.74 9.99
C LEU A 33 1.36 3.23 9.09
N GLY A 34 1.02 2.97 7.82
CA GLY A 34 2.00 2.51 6.84
C GLY A 34 3.12 3.52 6.60
N LEU A 35 2.77 4.80 6.47
CA LEU A 35 3.75 5.87 6.29
C LEU A 35 4.71 5.97 7.47
N GLU A 36 4.19 5.94 8.68
CA GLU A 36 5.02 6.00 9.88
C GLU A 36 5.93 4.77 9.99
N ALA A 37 5.40 3.59 9.72
CA ALA A 37 6.17 2.36 9.72
C ALA A 37 7.28 2.39 8.66
N TYR A 38 6.99 2.94 7.50
CA TYR A 38 7.98 3.09 6.43
C TYR A 38 9.08 4.09 6.83
N ARG A 39 8.70 5.25 7.39
CA ARG A 39 9.65 6.25 7.88
C ARG A 39 10.56 5.71 8.97
N SER A 40 10.02 4.84 9.83
CA SER A 40 10.73 4.23 10.93
C SER A 40 11.50 2.97 10.54
N GLU A 41 11.56 2.66 9.25
CA GLU A 41 12.25 1.50 8.70
C GLU A 41 11.71 0.15 9.20
N LEU A 42 10.46 0.12 9.68
CA LEU A 42 9.78 -1.11 10.07
C LEU A 42 9.26 -1.87 8.87
N LEU A 43 8.95 -1.17 7.78
CA LEU A 43 8.47 -1.75 6.54
C LEU A 43 9.37 -1.34 5.37
N THR A 44 9.58 -2.28 4.47
CA THR A 44 10.19 -1.98 3.17
C THR A 44 9.15 -1.34 2.26
N ALA A 45 9.58 -0.75 1.15
CA ALA A 45 8.67 -0.21 0.14
C ALA A 45 7.72 -1.29 -0.40
N TYR A 46 8.22 -2.50 -0.61
CA TYR A 46 7.40 -3.62 -1.07
C TYR A 46 6.33 -3.98 -0.03
N GLU A 47 6.70 -4.04 1.25
CA GLU A 47 5.75 -4.33 2.33
C GLU A 47 4.70 -3.23 2.48
N LEU A 48 5.08 -1.98 2.31
CA LEU A 48 4.15 -0.85 2.31
C LEU A 48 3.15 -0.98 1.15
N ARG A 49 3.61 -1.37 -0.04
CA ARG A 49 2.74 -1.63 -1.18
C ARG A 49 1.75 -2.76 -0.88
N ARG A 50 2.21 -3.83 -0.25
CA ARG A 50 1.34 -4.95 0.15
C ARG A 50 0.27 -4.48 1.15
N LEU A 51 0.68 -3.69 2.13
CA LEU A 51 -0.24 -3.18 3.15
C LEU A 51 -1.34 -2.31 2.54
N LEU A 52 -0.99 -1.44 1.61
CA LEU A 52 -1.91 -0.47 1.01
C LEU A 52 -2.59 -0.95 -0.28
N GLY A 53 -2.19 -2.11 -0.78
CA GLY A 53 -2.74 -2.63 -2.04
C GLY A 53 -2.30 -1.84 -3.27
N ILE A 54 -1.14 -1.22 -3.21
CA ILE A 54 -0.58 -0.45 -4.33
C ILE A 54 0.17 -1.41 -5.26
N GLU A 55 -0.24 -1.49 -6.52
CA GLU A 55 0.29 -2.46 -7.46
C GLU A 55 1.65 -2.12 -8.05
N SER A 56 1.98 -0.84 -8.19
CA SER A 56 3.21 -0.44 -8.84
C SER A 56 4.05 0.48 -7.96
N ARG A 57 5.36 0.45 -8.21
CA ARG A 57 6.31 1.36 -7.59
C ARG A 57 6.02 2.82 -7.96
N PHE A 58 5.57 3.04 -9.18
CA PHE A 58 5.23 4.38 -9.68
C PHE A 58 4.08 4.99 -8.87
N GLU A 59 3.03 4.19 -8.61
CA GLU A 59 1.91 4.63 -7.79
C GLU A 59 2.34 4.89 -6.34
N LEU A 60 3.22 4.05 -5.81
CA LEU A 60 3.76 4.24 -4.46
C LEU A 60 4.57 5.54 -4.38
N ASP A 61 5.39 5.82 -5.36
CA ASP A 61 6.19 7.05 -5.42
C ASP A 61 5.29 8.29 -5.39
N GLY A 62 4.22 8.28 -6.18
CA GLY A 62 3.22 9.34 -6.18
C GLY A 62 2.54 9.52 -4.82
N PHE A 63 2.14 8.42 -4.19
CA PHE A 63 1.53 8.43 -2.87
C PHE A 63 2.48 9.03 -1.82
N LEU A 64 3.73 8.62 -1.83
CA LEU A 64 4.74 9.09 -0.88
C LEU A 64 5.04 10.58 -1.08
N LYS A 65 5.13 11.04 -2.32
CA LYS A 65 5.34 12.46 -2.63
C LYS A 65 4.21 13.34 -2.13
N GLU A 66 2.97 12.88 -2.27
CA GLU A 66 1.80 13.59 -1.75
C GLU A 66 1.88 13.78 -0.22
N HIS A 67 2.55 12.87 0.47
CA HIS A 67 2.73 12.92 1.91
C HIS A 67 4.10 13.46 2.34
N GLY A 68 4.86 14.04 1.42
CA GLY A 68 6.15 14.63 1.70
C GLY A 68 7.25 13.62 2.03
N VAL A 69 7.10 12.39 1.58
CA VAL A 69 8.07 11.32 1.79
C VAL A 69 8.73 10.96 0.47
N TYR A 70 10.05 10.87 0.47
CA TYR A 70 10.81 10.51 -0.72
C TYR A 70 11.37 9.11 -0.58
N LEU A 71 11.31 8.33 -1.68
CA LEU A 71 11.90 7.01 -1.73
C LEU A 71 13.42 7.12 -1.86
N GLU A 72 14.12 6.47 -0.92
CA GLU A 72 15.55 6.26 -1.03
C GLU A 72 15.78 4.75 -1.15
N TYR A 73 16.17 4.29 -2.33
CA TYR A 73 16.48 2.91 -2.56
C TYR A 73 17.97 2.68 -2.62
N THR A 74 18.44 1.64 -1.94
CA THR A 74 19.75 1.08 -2.23
C THR A 74 19.67 0.32 -3.56
N PRO A 75 20.80 0.11 -4.27
CA PRO A 75 20.78 -0.69 -5.50
C PRO A 75 20.18 -2.09 -5.32
N GLU A 76 20.39 -2.72 -4.17
CA GLU A 76 19.82 -4.03 -3.84
C GLU A 76 18.30 -3.98 -3.69
N GLU A 77 17.79 -2.95 -3.04
CA GLU A 77 16.36 -2.74 -2.87
C GLU A 77 15.69 -2.47 -4.21
N LEU A 78 16.33 -1.74 -5.10
CA LEU A 78 15.84 -1.48 -6.46
C LEU A 78 15.70 -2.78 -7.25
N GLU A 79 16.67 -3.68 -7.15
CA GLU A 79 16.60 -4.98 -7.81
C GLU A 79 15.45 -5.83 -7.31
N ARG A 80 15.30 -5.92 -5.99
CA ARG A 80 14.20 -6.66 -5.35
C ARG A 80 12.84 -6.09 -5.73
N GLU A 81 12.73 -4.77 -5.77
CA GLU A 81 11.49 -4.10 -6.12
C GLU A 81 11.11 -4.35 -7.58
N ALA A 82 12.08 -4.28 -8.49
CA ALA A 82 11.87 -4.57 -9.90
C ALA A 82 11.43 -6.02 -10.11
N GLU A 83 12.06 -6.97 -9.41
CA GLU A 83 11.72 -8.39 -9.47
C GLU A 83 10.31 -8.64 -8.92
N SER A 84 9.96 -8.04 -7.79
CA SER A 84 8.63 -8.16 -7.20
C SER A 84 7.54 -7.60 -8.11
N SER A 85 7.80 -6.47 -8.75
CA SER A 85 6.87 -5.87 -9.70
C SER A 85 6.65 -6.76 -10.92
N ARG A 86 7.71 -7.40 -11.42
CA ARG A 86 7.62 -8.36 -12.52
C ARG A 86 6.77 -9.58 -12.14
N ARG A 87 6.96 -10.12 -10.94
CA ARG A 87 6.18 -11.26 -10.44
C ARG A 87 4.70 -10.93 -10.34
N LEU A 88 4.37 -9.77 -9.80
CA LEU A 88 2.98 -9.33 -9.69
C LEU A 88 2.34 -9.16 -11.06
N HIS A 89 3.08 -8.59 -12.01
CA HIS A 89 2.60 -8.41 -13.38
C HIS A 89 2.36 -9.76 -14.07
N GLU A 90 3.27 -10.70 -13.92
CA GLU A 90 3.14 -12.05 -14.50
C GLU A 90 1.94 -12.79 -13.90
N LEU A 91 1.74 -12.74 -12.59
CA LEU A 91 0.60 -13.35 -11.93
C LEU A 91 -0.72 -12.78 -12.44
N ARG A 92 -0.77 -11.44 -12.59
CA ARG A 92 -1.95 -10.75 -13.11
C ARG A 92 -2.27 -11.16 -14.55
N GLN A 93 -1.24 -11.29 -15.40
CA GLN A 93 -1.42 -11.75 -16.76
C GLN A 93 -1.93 -13.19 -16.82
N LYS A 94 -1.41 -14.07 -15.96
CA LYS A 94 -1.88 -15.46 -15.87
C LYS A 94 -3.35 -15.53 -15.46
N GLU A 95 -3.77 -14.72 -14.52
CA GLU A 95 -5.16 -14.63 -14.07
C GLU A 95 -6.08 -14.16 -15.21
N LEU A 96 -5.67 -13.14 -15.95
CA LEU A 96 -6.42 -12.62 -17.08
C LEU A 96 -6.56 -13.65 -18.21
N LEU A 97 -5.49 -14.39 -18.48
CA LEU A 97 -5.51 -15.47 -19.48
C LEU A 97 -6.41 -16.64 -19.03
N ALA A 98 -6.39 -16.97 -17.74
CA ALA A 98 -7.26 -17.99 -17.18
C ALA A 98 -8.74 -17.60 -17.29
N GLU A 99 -9.08 -16.34 -17.04
CA GLU A 99 -10.43 -15.81 -17.22
C GLU A 99 -10.88 -15.88 -18.68
N LYS A 100 -10.03 -15.51 -19.62
CA LYS A 100 -10.33 -15.63 -21.06
C LYS A 100 -10.61 -17.06 -21.48
N ARG A 101 -9.87 -18.03 -20.94
CA ARG A 101 -10.09 -19.47 -21.22
C ARG A 101 -11.40 -19.98 -20.66
N ARG A 102 -11.86 -19.44 -19.53
CA ARG A 102 -13.13 -19.82 -18.91
C ARG A 102 -14.34 -19.26 -19.66
N THR A 103 -14.20 -18.09 -20.24
CA THR A 103 -15.30 -17.40 -20.94
C THR A 103 -15.34 -17.68 -22.44
N GLY A 104 -14.32 -18.30 -22.93
CA GLY A 104 -14.24 -18.70 -24.33
C GLY A 104 -14.58 -20.13 -24.52
#